data_d8f35ce6a4f0e7c61ce7746feab18c8e
#
_entry.id   d8f35ce6a4f0e7c61ce7746feab18c8e
#
_cell.length_a   1.000
_cell.length_b   1.000
_cell.length_c   1.000
_cell.angle_alpha   90.00
_cell.angle_beta   90.00
_cell.angle_gamma   90.00
#
_symmetry.space_group_name_H-M   'P 1'
#
loop_
_entity.id
_entity.type
_entity.pdbx_description
1 polymer ?
#
loop_
_entity_poly.entity_id
_entity_poly.type
_entity_poly.pdbx_seq_one_letter_code
_entity_poly.pdbx_strand_id
1 'polypeptide(L)'
;SGEGVTDLAAAAGYEYIALGENLALGNFENDQALVQGWMDSPGHRANILSSRYQEIGVAVLQGNFEGKNTWFAVQHFGRPLSDCPQPSKELALEIEENKIQLTKLEIKLNSLEFEIKKPGARREPDYNQKVDQYNELVSQYNELSQQTKNLVNQYNNQVHLFNQCAT
;
A
#
# COMPACT_ATOMS: atom_id res chain seq x y z
N SER A 1 -11.76 25.03 16.18
CA SER A 1 -11.92 23.59 16.25
C SER A 1 -10.66 22.92 16.71
N GLY A 2 -9.49 23.16 16.53
CA GLY A 2 -8.29 22.44 16.98
C GLY A 2 -7.90 21.26 16.09
N GLU A 3 -8.50 21.16 14.89
CA GLU A 3 -8.13 20.19 13.88
C GLU A 3 -6.83 20.61 13.20
N GLY A 4 -5.88 19.68 13.12
CA GLY A 4 -4.61 19.88 12.43
C GLY A 4 -4.66 19.40 10.97
N VAL A 5 -3.56 19.63 10.23
CA VAL A 5 -3.46 19.20 8.82
C VAL A 5 -3.68 17.70 8.62
N THR A 6 -3.32 16.87 9.60
CA THR A 6 -3.55 15.42 9.58
C THR A 6 -5.03 15.05 9.66
N ASP A 7 -5.80 15.78 10.48
CA ASP A 7 -7.26 15.54 10.62
C ASP A 7 -7.98 15.96 9.33
N LEU A 8 -7.56 17.07 8.74
CA LEU A 8 -8.10 17.57 7.47
C LEU A 8 -7.77 16.62 6.30
N ALA A 9 -6.54 16.09 6.25
CA ALA A 9 -6.15 15.09 5.27
C ALA A 9 -7.00 13.82 5.39
N ALA A 10 -7.21 13.32 6.62
CA ALA A 10 -8.04 12.15 6.86
C ALA A 10 -9.50 12.40 6.45
N ALA A 11 -10.08 13.57 6.78
CA ALA A 11 -11.42 13.96 6.39
C ALA A 11 -11.60 14.06 4.87
N ALA A 12 -10.53 14.45 4.14
CA ALA A 12 -10.50 14.52 2.69
C ALA A 12 -10.21 13.17 2.02
N GLY A 13 -9.92 12.10 2.79
CA GLY A 13 -9.48 10.82 2.23
C GLY A 13 -8.10 10.88 1.56
N TYR A 14 -7.28 11.85 1.96
CA TYR A 14 -5.94 12.03 1.41
C TYR A 14 -4.95 11.13 2.14
N GLU A 15 -4.52 10.06 1.48
CA GLU A 15 -3.46 9.18 1.95
C GLU A 15 -2.10 9.76 1.55
N TYR A 16 -1.18 9.89 2.51
CA TYR A 16 0.05 10.65 2.32
C TYR A 16 1.29 9.96 2.88
N ILE A 17 2.44 10.34 2.32
CA ILE A 17 3.78 10.03 2.84
C ILE A 17 4.25 11.19 3.73
N ALA A 18 3.97 12.43 3.30
CA ALA A 18 4.37 13.63 4.00
C ALA A 18 3.29 14.70 3.93
N LEU A 19 3.10 15.41 5.02
CA LEU A 19 2.28 16.62 5.12
C LEU A 19 3.06 17.77 5.71
N GLY A 20 2.68 18.98 5.33
CA GLY A 20 3.19 20.21 5.91
C GLY A 20 2.15 21.33 5.84
N GLU A 21 2.31 22.32 6.67
CA GLU A 21 1.40 23.46 6.75
C GLU A 21 2.16 24.75 6.96
N ASN A 22 1.75 25.80 6.26
CA ASN A 22 2.09 27.17 6.55
C ASN A 22 0.81 27.95 6.83
N LEU A 23 0.77 28.66 7.93
CA LEU A 23 -0.34 29.53 8.31
C LEU A 23 0.12 31.00 8.30
N ALA A 24 -0.79 31.89 7.96
CA ALA A 24 -0.61 33.32 8.15
C ALA A 24 -1.90 33.98 8.61
N LEU A 25 -1.76 34.93 9.50
CA LEU A 25 -2.84 35.77 10.03
C LEU A 25 -2.38 37.23 9.98
N GLY A 26 -3.16 38.09 9.35
CA GLY A 26 -2.82 39.53 9.30
C GLY A 26 -3.50 40.26 8.15
N ASN A 27 -3.13 41.51 7.97
CA ASN A 27 -3.55 42.32 6.84
C ASN A 27 -2.37 42.45 5.87
N PHE A 28 -2.44 41.73 4.77
CA PHE A 28 -1.43 41.74 3.73
C PHE A 28 -1.83 42.75 2.65
N GLU A 29 -0.88 43.49 2.14
CA GLU A 29 -1.13 44.48 1.08
C GLU A 29 -1.58 43.84 -0.22
N ASN A 30 -1.02 42.67 -0.53
CA ASN A 30 -1.33 41.85 -1.69
C ASN A 30 -0.78 40.42 -1.52
N ASP A 31 -1.05 39.53 -2.47
CA ASP A 31 -0.61 38.13 -2.46
C ASP A 31 0.92 38.01 -2.44
N GLN A 32 1.63 38.93 -3.10
CA GLN A 32 3.09 38.94 -3.11
C GLN A 32 3.65 39.23 -1.72
N ALA A 33 3.05 40.17 -0.98
CA ALA A 33 3.45 40.49 0.39
C ALA A 33 3.21 39.30 1.33
N LEU A 34 2.11 38.58 1.18
CA LEU A 34 1.83 37.33 1.92
C LEU A 34 2.89 36.26 1.65
N VAL A 35 3.16 35.97 0.37
CA VAL A 35 4.16 34.96 -0.01
C VAL A 35 5.56 35.38 0.45
N GLN A 36 5.90 36.64 0.31
CA GLN A 36 7.19 37.17 0.81
C GLN A 36 7.32 37.02 2.34
N GLY A 37 6.22 37.27 3.08
CA GLY A 37 6.19 37.05 4.53
C GLY A 37 6.47 35.58 4.92
N TRP A 38 5.91 34.62 4.19
CA TRP A 38 6.26 33.21 4.39
C TRP A 38 7.72 32.92 4.00
N MET A 39 8.23 33.49 2.92
CA MET A 39 9.61 33.28 2.46
C MET A 39 10.66 33.94 3.40
N ASP A 40 10.30 35.01 4.09
CA ASP A 40 11.17 35.66 5.07
C ASP A 40 11.23 34.92 6.42
N SER A 41 10.25 34.01 6.65
CA SER A 41 10.20 33.14 7.83
C SER A 41 10.95 31.84 7.56
N PRO A 42 12.02 31.48 8.27
CA PRO A 42 12.83 30.30 8.01
C PRO A 42 12.03 29.00 8.00
N GLY A 43 11.05 28.82 8.92
CA GLY A 43 10.21 27.63 9.01
C GLY A 43 9.24 27.51 7.84
N HIS A 44 8.54 28.59 7.50
CA HIS A 44 7.61 28.60 6.37
C HIS A 44 8.34 28.42 5.03
N ARG A 45 9.48 29.09 4.87
CA ARG A 45 10.34 28.93 3.70
C ARG A 45 10.82 27.49 3.53
N ALA A 46 11.18 26.82 4.62
CA ALA A 46 11.62 25.43 4.57
C ALA A 46 10.51 24.51 4.02
N ASN A 47 9.25 24.74 4.37
CA ASN A 47 8.12 24.00 3.80
C ASN A 47 7.96 24.29 2.31
N ILE A 48 7.99 25.56 1.90
CA ILE A 48 7.81 25.97 0.49
C ILE A 48 8.89 25.38 -0.41
N LEU A 49 10.14 25.33 0.05
CA LEU A 49 11.28 24.84 -0.73
C LEU A 49 11.57 23.35 -0.53
N SER A 50 10.75 22.65 0.26
CA SER A 50 10.98 21.23 0.56
C SER A 50 10.68 20.36 -0.61
N SER A 51 11.66 19.57 -1.07
CA SER A 51 11.48 18.51 -2.07
C SER A 51 10.70 17.30 -1.57
N ARG A 52 10.33 17.27 -0.27
CA ARG A 52 9.51 16.21 0.32
C ARG A 52 8.04 16.30 -0.12
N TYR A 53 7.59 17.47 -0.55
CA TYR A 53 6.21 17.71 -0.99
C TYR A 53 6.14 17.77 -2.51
N GLN A 54 5.04 17.34 -3.09
CA GLN A 54 4.79 17.36 -4.53
C GLN A 54 3.50 18.08 -4.88
N GLU A 55 2.64 18.28 -3.89
CA GLU A 55 1.34 18.91 -4.04
C GLU A 55 1.19 20.06 -3.05
N ILE A 56 0.44 21.07 -3.44
CA ILE A 56 0.08 22.20 -2.63
C ILE A 56 -1.39 22.54 -2.76
N GLY A 57 -2.05 22.78 -1.62
CA GLY A 57 -3.37 23.38 -1.55
C GLY A 57 -3.27 24.75 -0.87
N VAL A 58 -3.95 25.76 -1.38
CA VAL A 58 -3.94 27.11 -0.82
C VAL A 58 -5.36 27.58 -0.57
N ALA A 59 -5.61 28.19 0.58
CA ALA A 59 -6.85 28.89 0.87
C ALA A 59 -6.56 30.21 1.56
N VAL A 60 -7.33 31.23 1.18
CA VAL A 60 -7.27 32.56 1.81
C VAL A 60 -8.70 33.04 2.04
N LEU A 61 -8.99 33.46 3.26
CA LEU A 61 -10.30 33.98 3.62
C LEU A 61 -10.17 35.15 4.58
N GLN A 62 -11.18 36.02 4.59
CA GLN A 62 -11.28 37.13 5.53
C GLN A 62 -12.29 36.80 6.61
N GLY A 63 -11.95 37.09 7.87
CA GLY A 63 -12.81 36.87 9.02
C GLY A 63 -12.52 37.83 10.17
N ASN A 64 -13.33 37.76 11.21
CA ASN A 64 -13.11 38.56 12.42
C ASN A 64 -12.16 37.83 13.37
N PHE A 65 -11.08 38.48 13.75
CA PHE A 65 -10.15 38.04 14.77
C PHE A 65 -9.94 39.15 15.79
N GLU A 66 -10.25 38.91 17.06
CA GLU A 66 -10.15 39.87 18.14
C GLU A 66 -10.83 41.21 17.83
N GLY A 67 -12.00 41.17 17.20
CA GLY A 67 -12.77 42.36 16.84
C GLY A 67 -12.28 43.11 15.60
N LYS A 68 -11.27 42.60 14.90
CA LYS A 68 -10.72 43.18 13.68
C LYS A 68 -10.95 42.29 12.49
N ASN A 69 -11.23 42.91 11.34
CA ASN A 69 -11.31 42.18 10.07
C ASN A 69 -9.89 41.83 9.62
N THR A 70 -9.61 40.52 9.47
CA THR A 70 -8.26 39.99 9.30
C THR A 70 -8.27 38.92 8.24
N TRP A 71 -7.20 38.76 7.47
CA TRP A 71 -7.01 37.67 6.52
C TRP A 71 -6.39 36.47 7.22
N PHE A 72 -6.91 35.32 6.90
CA PHE A 72 -6.38 33.99 7.25
C PHE A 72 -5.92 33.33 5.97
N ALA A 73 -4.69 32.87 5.94
CA ALA A 73 -4.13 32.18 4.81
C ALA A 73 -3.47 30.86 5.24
N VAL A 74 -3.65 29.84 4.42
CA VAL A 74 -3.06 28.53 4.65
C VAL A 74 -2.47 27.98 3.35
N GLN A 75 -1.31 27.35 3.48
CA GLN A 75 -0.75 26.44 2.48
C GLN A 75 -0.65 25.06 3.12
N HIS A 76 -1.33 24.06 2.55
CA HIS A 76 -1.12 22.66 2.86
C HIS A 76 -0.21 22.05 1.80
N PHE A 77 0.81 21.36 2.24
CA PHE A 77 1.74 20.64 1.37
C PHE A 77 1.54 19.15 1.58
N GLY A 78 1.62 18.38 0.50
CA GLY A 78 1.47 16.95 0.54
C GLY A 78 2.40 16.21 -0.41
N ARG A 79 2.65 14.96 -0.06
CA ARG A 79 3.14 13.95 -0.99
C ARG A 79 2.21 12.76 -0.88
N PRO A 80 1.45 12.40 -1.94
CA PRO A 80 0.48 11.33 -1.87
C PRO A 80 1.13 9.96 -1.75
N LEU A 81 0.47 9.03 -1.05
CA LEU A 81 0.93 7.65 -0.91
C LEU A 81 0.94 6.91 -2.27
N SER A 82 0.14 7.39 -3.24
CA SER A 82 0.11 6.87 -4.60
C SER A 82 1.42 7.07 -5.38
N ASP A 83 2.32 7.94 -4.90
CA ASP A 83 3.67 8.10 -5.47
C ASP A 83 4.56 6.88 -5.21
N CYS A 84 4.21 6.06 -4.21
CA CYS A 84 4.93 4.82 -3.93
C CYS A 84 4.51 3.71 -4.88
N PRO A 85 5.46 2.85 -5.32
CA PRO A 85 5.13 1.70 -6.15
C PRO A 85 4.20 0.75 -5.39
N GLN A 86 2.96 0.62 -5.86
CA GLN A 86 1.97 -0.23 -5.20
C GLN A 86 2.21 -1.72 -5.50
N PRO A 87 2.10 -2.61 -4.50
CA PRO A 87 2.12 -4.05 -4.74
C PRO A 87 0.97 -4.48 -5.66
N SER A 88 1.26 -5.37 -6.61
CA SER A 88 0.27 -5.84 -7.59
C SER A 88 -0.85 -6.63 -6.93
N LYS A 89 -2.08 -6.17 -7.13
CA LYS A 89 -3.29 -6.89 -6.69
C LYS A 89 -3.48 -8.19 -7.47
N GLU A 90 -3.15 -8.19 -8.74
CA GLU A 90 -3.23 -9.34 -9.64
C GLU A 90 -2.30 -10.46 -9.14
N LEU A 91 -1.07 -10.10 -8.78
CA LEU A 91 -0.10 -11.05 -8.24
C LEU A 91 -0.56 -11.64 -6.90
N ALA A 92 -1.17 -10.81 -6.04
CA ALA A 92 -1.75 -11.28 -4.78
C ALA A 92 -2.89 -12.28 -5.01
N LEU A 93 -3.78 -12.01 -5.97
CA LEU A 93 -4.88 -12.92 -6.34
C LEU A 93 -4.36 -14.23 -6.91
N GLU A 94 -3.38 -14.20 -7.81
CA GLU A 94 -2.75 -15.40 -8.38
C GLU A 94 -2.12 -16.28 -7.29
N ILE A 95 -1.44 -15.67 -6.31
CA ILE A 95 -0.90 -16.40 -5.16
C ILE A 95 -2.01 -17.10 -4.37
N GLU A 96 -3.12 -16.43 -4.11
CA GLU A 96 -4.24 -17.03 -3.39
C GLU A 96 -4.92 -18.17 -4.19
N GLU A 97 -5.09 -18.00 -5.49
CA GLU A 97 -5.60 -19.06 -6.37
C GLU A 97 -4.70 -20.30 -6.36
N ASN A 98 -3.37 -20.08 -6.45
CA ASN A 98 -2.41 -21.18 -6.39
C ASN A 98 -2.42 -21.89 -5.05
N LYS A 99 -2.55 -21.18 -3.92
CA LYS A 99 -2.71 -21.79 -2.60
C LYS A 99 -3.94 -22.67 -2.50
N ILE A 100 -5.07 -22.22 -3.06
CA ILE A 100 -6.30 -23.03 -3.12
C ILE A 100 -6.09 -24.30 -3.94
N GLN A 101 -5.39 -24.20 -5.08
CA GLN A 101 -5.07 -25.36 -5.91
C GLN A 101 -4.12 -26.32 -5.20
N LEU A 102 -3.08 -25.83 -4.52
CA LEU A 102 -2.17 -26.63 -3.71
C LEU A 102 -2.93 -27.42 -2.64
N THR A 103 -3.86 -26.77 -1.93
CA THR A 103 -4.71 -27.45 -0.94
C THR A 103 -5.54 -28.57 -1.56
N LYS A 104 -6.11 -28.33 -2.76
CA LYS A 104 -6.87 -29.38 -3.47
C LYS A 104 -6.00 -30.56 -3.90
N LEU A 105 -4.78 -30.29 -4.36
CA LEU A 105 -3.80 -31.31 -4.71
C LEU A 105 -3.38 -32.13 -3.49
N GLU A 106 -3.13 -31.47 -2.36
CA GLU A 106 -2.79 -32.10 -1.09
C GLU A 106 -3.89 -33.06 -0.61
N ILE A 107 -5.16 -32.66 -0.68
CA ILE A 107 -6.29 -33.54 -0.33
C ILE A 107 -6.32 -34.78 -1.22
N LYS A 108 -6.09 -34.62 -2.55
CA LYS A 108 -6.06 -35.76 -3.48
C LYS A 108 -4.86 -36.68 -3.20
N LEU A 109 -3.68 -36.12 -2.93
CA LEU A 109 -2.47 -36.86 -2.57
C LEU A 109 -2.71 -37.69 -1.32
N ASN A 110 -3.26 -37.09 -0.26
CA ASN A 110 -3.53 -37.78 1.00
C ASN A 110 -4.55 -38.93 0.79
N SER A 111 -5.57 -38.73 -0.04
CA SER A 111 -6.54 -39.77 -0.37
C SER A 111 -5.91 -40.97 -1.12
N LEU A 112 -5.09 -40.68 -2.14
CA LEU A 112 -4.39 -41.72 -2.89
C LEU A 112 -3.32 -42.43 -2.04
N GLU A 113 -2.61 -41.68 -1.21
CA GLU A 113 -1.63 -42.24 -0.28
C GLU A 113 -2.28 -43.26 0.67
N PHE A 114 -3.45 -42.92 1.23
CA PHE A 114 -4.23 -43.84 2.06
C PHE A 114 -4.59 -45.11 1.30
N GLU A 115 -5.09 -44.99 0.05
CA GLU A 115 -5.46 -46.13 -0.79
C GLU A 115 -4.26 -47.01 -1.13
N ILE A 116 -3.10 -46.46 -1.42
CA ILE A 116 -1.86 -47.15 -1.75
C ILE A 116 -1.28 -47.91 -0.54
N LYS A 117 -1.38 -47.28 0.66
CA LYS A 117 -0.79 -47.82 1.90
C LYS A 117 -1.67 -48.77 2.68
N LYS A 118 -2.99 -48.89 2.34
CA LYS A 118 -3.89 -49.77 3.08
C LYS A 118 -3.45 -51.21 2.98
N PRO A 119 -3.73 -52.06 4.01
CA PRO A 119 -3.41 -53.49 3.97
C PRO A 119 -4.04 -54.19 2.75
N GLY A 120 -3.21 -54.91 2.00
CA GLY A 120 -3.67 -55.63 0.80
C GLY A 120 -3.74 -54.83 -0.49
N ALA A 121 -3.51 -53.53 -0.46
CA ALA A 121 -3.57 -52.64 -1.63
C ALA A 121 -2.80 -53.17 -2.86
N ARG A 122 -1.59 -53.71 -2.66
CA ARG A 122 -0.73 -54.26 -3.74
C ARG A 122 -1.37 -55.47 -4.51
N ARG A 123 -2.43 -56.03 -4.00
CA ARG A 123 -3.19 -57.15 -4.66
C ARG A 123 -4.37 -56.63 -5.49
N GLU A 124 -4.67 -55.32 -5.38
CA GLU A 124 -5.75 -54.71 -6.16
C GLU A 124 -5.32 -54.54 -7.61
N PRO A 125 -6.21 -54.79 -8.58
CA PRO A 125 -5.85 -54.71 -10.01
C PRO A 125 -5.47 -53.26 -10.45
N ASP A 126 -5.90 -52.24 -9.73
CA ASP A 126 -5.69 -50.84 -10.03
C ASP A 126 -4.54 -50.23 -9.23
N TYR A 127 -3.79 -51.03 -8.44
CA TYR A 127 -2.70 -50.53 -7.57
C TYR A 127 -1.66 -49.70 -8.33
N ASN A 128 -1.14 -50.23 -9.44
CA ASN A 128 -0.13 -49.53 -10.24
C ASN A 128 -0.67 -48.22 -10.82
N GLN A 129 -1.93 -48.22 -11.28
CA GLN A 129 -2.57 -47.00 -11.77
C GLN A 129 -2.68 -45.93 -10.67
N LYS A 130 -3.03 -46.32 -9.45
CA LYS A 130 -3.07 -45.39 -8.30
C LYS A 130 -1.69 -44.84 -7.97
N VAL A 131 -0.64 -45.67 -8.06
CA VAL A 131 0.75 -45.22 -7.85
C VAL A 131 1.17 -44.22 -8.93
N ASP A 132 0.86 -44.47 -10.17
CA ASP A 132 1.18 -43.56 -11.28
C ASP A 132 0.46 -42.22 -11.12
N GLN A 133 -0.84 -42.24 -10.78
CA GLN A 133 -1.61 -41.02 -10.47
C GLN A 133 -1.06 -40.27 -9.29
N TYR A 134 -0.60 -40.94 -8.22
CA TYR A 134 0.02 -40.29 -7.08
C TYR A 134 1.30 -39.59 -7.49
N ASN A 135 2.19 -40.24 -8.25
CA ASN A 135 3.43 -39.69 -8.71
C ASN A 135 3.22 -38.44 -9.61
N GLU A 136 2.22 -38.49 -10.48
CA GLU A 136 1.86 -37.35 -11.32
C GLU A 136 1.36 -36.17 -10.49
N LEU A 137 0.49 -36.40 -9.50
CA LEU A 137 0.01 -35.34 -8.60
C LEU A 137 1.14 -34.76 -7.75
N VAL A 138 2.12 -35.60 -7.31
CA VAL A 138 3.33 -35.09 -6.62
C VAL A 138 4.11 -34.13 -7.51
N SER A 139 4.27 -34.49 -8.81
CA SER A 139 4.96 -33.61 -9.76
C SER A 139 4.23 -32.27 -9.92
N GLN A 140 2.90 -32.32 -10.14
CA GLN A 140 2.06 -31.13 -10.26
C GLN A 140 2.11 -30.26 -8.99
N TYR A 141 2.03 -30.88 -7.82
CA TYR A 141 2.13 -30.16 -6.54
C TYR A 141 3.48 -29.45 -6.38
N ASN A 142 4.58 -30.14 -6.68
CA ASN A 142 5.91 -29.58 -6.57
C ASN A 142 6.14 -28.41 -7.53
N GLU A 143 5.68 -28.55 -8.78
CA GLU A 143 5.78 -27.48 -9.78
C GLU A 143 4.98 -26.25 -9.37
N LEU A 144 3.71 -26.42 -9.01
CA LEU A 144 2.85 -25.33 -8.57
C LEU A 144 3.38 -24.68 -7.27
N SER A 145 3.91 -25.50 -6.35
CA SER A 145 4.54 -24.99 -5.11
C SER A 145 5.75 -24.11 -5.42
N GLN A 146 6.60 -24.52 -6.37
CA GLN A 146 7.77 -23.73 -6.76
C GLN A 146 7.36 -22.45 -7.48
N GLN A 147 6.38 -22.49 -8.36
CA GLN A 147 5.81 -21.31 -9.02
C GLN A 147 5.24 -20.34 -7.98
N THR A 148 4.44 -20.83 -7.03
CA THR A 148 3.86 -20.01 -5.97
C THR A 148 4.92 -19.36 -5.10
N LYS A 149 6.00 -20.07 -4.74
CA LYS A 149 7.13 -19.48 -4.01
C LYS A 149 7.78 -18.32 -4.77
N ASN A 150 7.94 -18.46 -6.08
CA ASN A 150 8.52 -17.40 -6.91
C ASN A 150 7.62 -16.15 -6.93
N LEU A 151 6.29 -16.33 -7.07
CA LEU A 151 5.31 -15.25 -7.03
C LEU A 151 5.30 -14.55 -5.66
N VAL A 152 5.33 -15.32 -4.57
CA VAL A 152 5.43 -14.77 -3.20
C VAL A 152 6.68 -13.93 -3.01
N ASN A 153 7.83 -14.39 -3.52
CA ASN A 153 9.08 -13.61 -3.45
C ASN A 153 8.97 -12.30 -4.25
N GLN A 154 8.36 -12.33 -5.43
CA GLN A 154 8.12 -11.12 -6.23
C GLN A 154 7.19 -10.15 -5.50
N TYR A 155 6.09 -10.64 -4.93
CA TYR A 155 5.16 -9.82 -4.16
C TYR A 155 5.81 -9.20 -2.93
N ASN A 156 6.59 -9.98 -2.17
CA ASN A 156 7.30 -9.48 -1.00
C ASN A 156 8.32 -8.39 -1.36
N ASN A 157 8.99 -8.49 -2.50
CA ASN A 157 9.87 -7.43 -3.00
C ASN A 157 9.10 -6.14 -3.31
N GLN A 158 7.91 -6.23 -3.91
CA GLN A 158 7.05 -5.07 -4.16
C GLN A 158 6.58 -4.42 -2.85
N VAL A 159 6.16 -5.23 -1.87
CA VAL A 159 5.79 -4.76 -0.53
C VAL A 159 6.98 -4.08 0.16
N HIS A 160 8.18 -4.65 0.02
CA HIS A 160 9.38 -4.03 0.58
C HIS A 160 9.67 -2.65 -0.02
N LEU A 161 9.60 -2.52 -1.35
CA LEU A 161 9.78 -1.24 -2.05
C LEU A 161 8.71 -0.21 -1.66
N PHE A 162 7.45 -0.65 -1.55
CA PHE A 162 6.37 0.19 -1.05
C PHE A 162 6.67 0.71 0.36
N ASN A 163 7.02 -0.18 1.29
CA ASN A 163 7.31 0.18 2.68
C ASN A 163 8.51 1.12 2.80
N GLN A 164 9.55 0.94 1.98
CA GLN A 164 10.69 1.87 1.94
C GLN A 164 10.31 3.27 1.43
N CYS A 165 9.34 3.35 0.53
CA CYS A 165 8.88 4.63 0.00
C CYS A 165 7.92 5.34 0.96
N ALA A 166 7.07 4.59 1.67
CA ALA A 166 6.01 5.09 2.55
C ALA A 166 6.51 5.51 3.95
N THR A 167 7.80 5.34 4.25
CA THR A 167 8.46 5.77 5.51
C THR A 167 9.35 6.98 5.29
#